data_b60206d8af27392731b4e73dc3e8b409
#
_entry.id   b60206d8af27392731b4e73dc3e8b409
#
_cell.length_a   1.000
_cell.length_b   1.000
_cell.length_c   1.000
_cell.angle_alpha   90.00
_cell.angle_beta   90.00
_cell.angle_gamma   90.00
#
_symmetry.space_group_name_H-M   'P 1'
#
loop_
_entity.id
_entity.type
_entity.pdbx_description
1 polymer ?
#
loop_
_entity_poly.entity_id
_entity_poly.type
_entity_poly.pdbx_seq_one_letter_code
_entity_poly.pdbx_strand_id
1 'polypeptide(L)'
;MTERPVAIHPTLLGALAAAVLTTVVPRAAPARAGLLGPVLQLMRPQLERRLSEICLNAAAGGQAALEESLKGHCRQVAGKASQCLIKEAESSGRSLGVITEMLAGRLGDDSEVVIKRCAARLLGLPSDTLKDVPLQELQKRFRVPSG
;
A
#
# COMPACT_ATOMS: atom_id res chain seq x y z
N MET A 1 46.03 -55.40 -25.33
CA MET A 1 45.54 -56.72 -25.61
C MET A 1 44.63 -57.19 -24.50
N THR A 2 43.46 -57.64 -24.85
CA THR A 2 42.41 -58.32 -24.12
C THR A 2 41.43 -57.38 -23.36
N GLU A 3 40.47 -56.97 -24.16
CA GLU A 3 39.15 -56.49 -23.69
C GLU A 3 38.36 -57.65 -23.05
N ARG A 4 37.71 -57.38 -21.94
CA ARG A 4 36.63 -58.25 -21.43
C ARG A 4 35.33 -57.47 -21.38
N PRO A 5 34.27 -57.98 -22.02
CA PRO A 5 32.97 -57.32 -21.91
C PRO A 5 32.29 -57.66 -20.58
N VAL A 6 31.82 -56.64 -19.90
CA VAL A 6 30.98 -56.79 -18.70
C VAL A 6 29.53 -56.89 -19.16
N ALA A 7 28.91 -58.00 -18.81
CA ALA A 7 27.52 -58.31 -19.06
C ALA A 7 26.56 -57.34 -18.31
N ILE A 8 25.62 -56.80 -19.05
CA ILE A 8 24.52 -55.97 -18.49
C ILE A 8 23.38 -56.93 -18.14
N HIS A 9 23.06 -57.00 -16.85
CA HIS A 9 21.84 -57.65 -16.40
C HIS A 9 20.69 -56.64 -16.37
N PRO A 10 19.57 -56.88 -17.04
CA PRO A 10 18.37 -56.07 -16.87
C PRO A 10 17.57 -56.62 -15.69
N THR A 11 17.58 -55.93 -14.55
CA THR A 11 16.63 -56.17 -13.49
C THR A 11 15.51 -55.13 -13.59
N LEU A 12 14.40 -55.59 -14.11
CA LEU A 12 13.07 -55.07 -13.95
C LEU A 12 12.74 -54.99 -12.47
N LEU A 13 12.37 -53.83 -11.96
CA LEU A 13 11.45 -53.74 -10.81
C LEU A 13 10.92 -52.29 -10.63
N GLY A 14 9.64 -52.20 -10.95
CA GLY A 14 8.70 -51.53 -10.09
C GLY A 14 8.71 -49.99 -10.03
N ALA A 15 8.13 -49.36 -11.06
CA ALA A 15 7.67 -48.01 -11.00
C ALA A 15 6.50 -47.89 -10.01
N LEU A 16 6.72 -47.38 -8.82
CA LEU A 16 5.70 -46.76 -8.00
C LEU A 16 5.83 -45.26 -8.16
N ALA A 17 5.14 -44.73 -9.15
CA ALA A 17 4.91 -43.30 -9.31
C ALA A 17 3.89 -42.88 -8.24
N ALA A 18 4.39 -42.46 -7.07
CA ALA A 18 3.61 -41.73 -6.13
C ALA A 18 3.36 -40.34 -6.71
N ALA A 19 2.20 -40.18 -7.36
CA ALA A 19 1.68 -38.90 -7.75
C ALA A 19 1.33 -38.14 -6.45
N VAL A 20 2.26 -37.30 -5.99
CA VAL A 20 1.99 -36.27 -4.98
C VAL A 20 1.10 -35.25 -5.66
N LEU A 21 -0.22 -35.43 -5.53
CA LEU A 21 -1.21 -34.41 -5.78
C LEU A 21 -0.96 -33.31 -4.74
N THR A 22 -0.08 -32.37 -5.07
CA THR A 22 -0.04 -31.08 -4.39
C THR A 22 -1.34 -30.37 -4.69
N THR A 23 -2.33 -30.60 -3.85
CA THR A 23 -3.52 -29.76 -3.78
C THR A 23 -3.02 -28.37 -3.41
N VAL A 24 -2.87 -27.50 -4.43
CA VAL A 24 -2.75 -26.08 -4.25
C VAL A 24 -4.10 -25.66 -3.68
N VAL A 25 -4.18 -25.64 -2.35
CA VAL A 25 -5.29 -25.00 -1.66
C VAL A 25 -5.15 -23.52 -2.03
N PRO A 26 -6.08 -22.96 -2.83
CA PRO A 26 -6.08 -21.52 -3.02
C PRO A 26 -6.26 -20.97 -1.60
N ARG A 27 -5.21 -20.28 -1.11
CA ARG A 27 -5.35 -19.43 0.07
C ARG A 27 -6.42 -18.43 -0.32
N ALA A 28 -7.66 -18.72 0.04
CA ALA A 28 -8.72 -17.75 0.03
C ALA A 28 -8.21 -16.62 0.92
N ALA A 29 -7.70 -15.56 0.27
CA ALA A 29 -7.49 -14.31 0.95
C ALA A 29 -8.81 -14.01 1.67
N PRO A 30 -8.78 -13.68 2.98
CA PRO A 30 -10.02 -13.38 3.67
C PRO A 30 -10.70 -12.28 2.88
N ALA A 31 -11.84 -12.61 2.29
CA ALA A 31 -12.72 -11.67 1.60
C ALA A 31 -13.33 -10.73 2.66
N ARG A 32 -12.48 -9.93 3.27
CA ARG A 32 -12.82 -8.71 4.01
C ARG A 32 -12.64 -7.49 3.11
N ALA A 33 -12.91 -7.66 1.82
CA ALA A 33 -13.30 -6.53 0.99
C ALA A 33 -14.65 -6.08 1.54
N GLY A 34 -14.60 -5.30 2.62
CA GLY A 34 -15.79 -4.71 3.20
C GLY A 34 -16.50 -3.92 2.08
N LEU A 35 -17.82 -3.84 2.16
CA LEU A 35 -18.67 -3.07 1.24
C LEU A 35 -18.19 -1.63 0.99
N LEU A 36 -17.23 -1.16 1.79
CA LEU A 36 -16.65 0.18 1.74
C LEU A 36 -15.44 0.32 0.78
N GLY A 37 -14.85 -0.79 0.33
CA GLY A 37 -13.76 -0.75 -0.65
C GLY A 37 -14.13 0.00 -1.93
N PRO A 38 -15.26 -0.29 -2.59
CA PRO A 38 -15.73 0.46 -3.75
C PRO A 38 -15.91 1.97 -3.48
N VAL A 39 -16.39 2.34 -2.29
CA VAL A 39 -16.56 3.75 -1.90
C VAL A 39 -15.19 4.46 -1.82
N LEU A 40 -14.21 3.85 -1.17
CA LEU A 40 -12.85 4.38 -1.11
C LEU A 40 -12.24 4.52 -2.51
N GLN A 41 -12.47 3.57 -3.42
CA GLN A 41 -11.99 3.65 -4.79
C GLN A 41 -12.66 4.79 -5.57
N LEU A 42 -13.94 5.05 -5.37
CA LEU A 42 -14.63 6.20 -5.98
C LEU A 42 -14.09 7.54 -5.45
N MET A 43 -13.67 7.60 -4.20
CA MET A 43 -13.09 8.81 -3.60
C MET A 43 -11.62 9.03 -4.01
N ARG A 44 -10.96 8.04 -4.59
CA ARG A 44 -9.55 8.08 -4.94
C ARG A 44 -9.16 9.31 -5.78
N PRO A 45 -9.85 9.71 -6.87
CA PRO A 45 -9.46 10.87 -7.66
C PRO A 45 -9.47 12.19 -6.87
N GLN A 46 -10.39 12.32 -5.92
CA GLN A 46 -10.43 13.49 -5.04
C GLN A 46 -9.27 13.47 -4.04
N LEU A 47 -8.98 12.31 -3.46
CA LEU A 47 -7.84 12.13 -2.57
C LEU A 47 -6.51 12.43 -3.27
N GLU A 48 -6.31 11.94 -4.48
CA GLU A 48 -5.12 12.22 -5.29
C GLU A 48 -4.95 13.71 -5.58
N ARG A 49 -6.02 14.41 -5.93
CA ARG A 49 -5.97 15.88 -6.12
C ARG A 49 -5.57 16.61 -4.86
N ARG A 50 -6.21 16.30 -3.73
CA ARG A 50 -5.87 16.91 -2.44
C ARG A 50 -4.43 16.66 -2.00
N LEU A 51 -3.96 15.44 -2.15
CA LEU A 51 -2.57 15.10 -1.85
C LEU A 51 -1.58 15.81 -2.78
N SER A 52 -1.92 15.95 -4.06
CA SER A 52 -1.11 16.70 -5.02
C SER A 52 -1.05 18.21 -4.68
N GLU A 53 -2.18 18.82 -4.30
CA GLU A 53 -2.25 20.20 -3.85
C GLU A 53 -1.40 20.42 -2.57
N ILE A 54 -1.52 19.53 -1.58
CA ILE A 54 -0.73 19.59 -0.35
C ILE A 54 0.78 19.49 -0.68
N CYS A 55 1.16 18.56 -1.56
CA CYS A 55 2.54 18.38 -2.00
C CYS A 55 3.06 19.67 -2.66
N LEU A 56 2.30 20.27 -3.58
CA LEU A 56 2.69 21.51 -4.27
C LEU A 56 2.85 22.67 -3.29
N ASN A 57 1.87 22.88 -2.42
CA ASN A 57 1.93 23.97 -1.42
C ASN A 57 3.11 23.82 -0.48
N ALA A 58 3.38 22.58 -0.03
CA ALA A 58 4.50 22.31 0.87
C ALA A 58 5.87 22.45 0.19
N ALA A 59 5.98 22.03 -1.08
CA ALA A 59 7.26 21.99 -1.78
C ALA A 59 7.59 23.28 -2.52
N ALA A 60 6.59 23.97 -3.08
CA ALA A 60 6.79 25.18 -3.88
C ALA A 60 6.70 26.50 -3.06
N GLY A 61 6.07 26.44 -1.87
CA GLY A 61 5.96 27.63 -1.00
C GLY A 61 5.27 28.82 -1.67
N GLY A 62 4.37 28.57 -2.65
CA GLY A 62 3.66 29.61 -3.39
C GLY A 62 4.42 30.18 -4.59
N GLN A 63 5.55 29.62 -4.96
CA GLN A 63 6.31 30.06 -6.16
C GLN A 63 5.76 29.39 -7.41
N ALA A 64 5.06 30.13 -8.27
CA ALA A 64 4.37 29.60 -9.45
C ALA A 64 5.27 28.82 -10.43
N ALA A 65 6.51 29.29 -10.66
CA ALA A 65 7.47 28.59 -11.54
C ALA A 65 7.87 27.22 -10.97
N LEU A 66 8.01 27.13 -9.64
CA LEU A 66 8.36 25.90 -8.96
C LEU A 66 7.16 24.94 -8.90
N GLU A 67 5.94 25.47 -8.70
CA GLU A 67 4.72 24.67 -8.77
C GLU A 67 4.59 23.98 -10.12
N GLU A 68 4.80 24.68 -11.22
CA GLU A 68 4.71 24.11 -12.58
C GLU A 68 5.69 22.95 -12.74
N SER A 69 6.96 23.13 -12.31
CA SER A 69 8.00 22.09 -12.41
C SER A 69 7.70 20.87 -11.54
N LEU A 70 7.04 21.05 -10.39
CA LEU A 70 6.75 19.98 -9.42
C LEU A 70 5.43 19.25 -9.67
N LYS A 71 4.52 19.78 -10.51
CA LYS A 71 3.19 19.19 -10.76
C LYS A 71 3.26 17.70 -11.10
N GLY A 72 4.16 17.29 -11.98
CA GLY A 72 4.33 15.90 -12.38
C GLY A 72 4.74 15.00 -11.21
N HIS A 73 5.71 15.44 -10.43
CA HIS A 73 6.22 14.69 -9.27
C HIS A 73 5.17 14.60 -8.15
N CYS A 74 4.53 15.72 -7.82
CA CYS A 74 3.49 15.73 -6.79
C CYS A 74 2.30 14.84 -7.16
N ARG A 75 1.92 14.80 -8.44
CA ARG A 75 0.85 13.88 -8.91
C ARG A 75 1.25 12.41 -8.78
N GLN A 76 2.50 12.05 -9.10
CA GLN A 76 2.98 10.68 -8.94
C GLN A 76 3.02 10.26 -7.46
N VAL A 77 3.51 11.14 -6.58
CA VAL A 77 3.53 10.89 -5.14
C VAL A 77 2.12 10.75 -4.60
N ALA A 78 1.20 11.63 -4.99
CA ALA A 78 -0.20 11.58 -4.61
C ALA A 78 -0.88 10.28 -5.03
N GLY A 79 -0.61 9.79 -6.26
CA GLY A 79 -1.13 8.52 -6.76
C GLY A 79 -0.67 7.32 -5.93
N LYS A 80 0.62 7.26 -5.59
CA LYS A 80 1.17 6.20 -4.73
C LYS A 80 0.64 6.28 -3.31
N ALA A 81 0.56 7.48 -2.75
CA ALA A 81 0.05 7.71 -1.41
C ALA A 81 -1.44 7.34 -1.29
N SER A 82 -2.28 7.74 -2.25
CA SER A 82 -3.70 7.41 -2.25
C SER A 82 -3.96 5.91 -2.32
N GLN A 83 -3.23 5.19 -3.18
CA GLN A 83 -3.31 3.73 -3.24
C GLN A 83 -2.93 3.06 -1.92
N CYS A 84 -1.84 3.53 -1.31
CA CYS A 84 -1.37 3.03 -0.03
C CYS A 84 -2.41 3.27 1.07
N LEU A 85 -2.97 4.49 1.16
CA LEU A 85 -3.97 4.86 2.17
C LEU A 85 -5.23 4.00 2.05
N ILE A 86 -5.75 3.83 0.83
CA ILE A 86 -6.92 2.99 0.59
C ILE A 86 -6.65 1.54 1.00
N LYS A 87 -5.53 0.98 0.53
CA LYS A 87 -5.15 -0.39 0.85
C LYS A 87 -4.95 -0.61 2.36
N GLU A 88 -4.35 0.35 3.05
CA GLU A 88 -4.14 0.27 4.49
C GLU A 88 -5.45 0.40 5.26
N ALA A 89 -6.35 1.30 4.85
CA ALA A 89 -7.68 1.42 5.44
C ALA A 89 -8.50 0.13 5.31
N GLU A 90 -8.47 -0.50 4.14
CA GLU A 90 -9.15 -1.77 3.88
C GLU A 90 -8.52 -2.91 4.70
N SER A 91 -7.20 -3.06 4.68
CA SER A 91 -6.49 -4.16 5.35
C SER A 91 -6.55 -4.09 6.86
N SER A 92 -6.61 -2.88 7.42
CA SER A 92 -6.72 -2.66 8.87
C SER A 92 -8.16 -2.68 9.39
N GLY A 93 -9.16 -2.77 8.51
CA GLY A 93 -10.59 -2.72 8.89
C GLY A 93 -11.06 -1.35 9.34
N ARG A 94 -10.30 -0.27 9.03
CA ARG A 94 -10.59 1.10 9.46
C ARG A 94 -11.31 1.94 8.40
N SER A 95 -11.76 1.32 7.32
CA SER A 95 -12.39 2.03 6.18
C SER A 95 -13.54 2.93 6.61
N LEU A 96 -14.42 2.45 7.49
CA LEU A 96 -15.58 3.23 7.95
C LEU A 96 -15.15 4.46 8.76
N GLY A 97 -14.22 4.29 9.70
CA GLY A 97 -13.69 5.38 10.51
C GLY A 97 -13.02 6.44 9.63
N VAL A 98 -12.15 6.02 8.71
CA VAL A 98 -11.47 6.93 7.76
C VAL A 98 -12.48 7.71 6.92
N ILE A 99 -13.51 7.04 6.35
CA ILE A 99 -14.55 7.71 5.56
C ILE A 99 -15.30 8.73 6.42
N THR A 100 -15.71 8.36 7.63
CA THR A 100 -16.44 9.24 8.54
C THR A 100 -15.62 10.48 8.92
N GLU A 101 -14.35 10.29 9.22
CA GLU A 101 -13.42 11.37 9.55
C GLU A 101 -13.18 12.32 8.36
N MET A 102 -13.01 11.73 7.15
CA MET A 102 -12.86 12.52 5.92
C MET A 102 -14.11 13.35 5.60
N LEU A 103 -15.30 12.77 5.75
CA LEU A 103 -16.56 13.49 5.55
C LEU A 103 -16.75 14.62 6.58
N ALA A 104 -16.27 14.43 7.80
CA ALA A 104 -16.24 15.46 8.85
C ALA A 104 -15.15 16.53 8.62
N GLY A 105 -14.31 16.39 7.59
CA GLY A 105 -13.23 17.32 7.28
C GLY A 105 -12.11 17.36 8.33
N ARG A 106 -11.92 16.29 9.09
CA ARG A 106 -10.92 16.20 10.16
C ARG A 106 -10.12 14.92 10.07
N LEU A 107 -8.89 14.96 10.56
CA LEU A 107 -8.10 13.77 10.84
C LEU A 107 -8.41 13.28 12.25
N GLY A 108 -8.94 12.08 12.35
CA GLY A 108 -9.18 11.38 13.61
C GLY A 108 -8.23 10.21 13.78
N ASP A 109 -8.51 9.37 14.76
CA ASP A 109 -7.62 8.28 15.16
C ASP A 109 -7.45 7.22 14.06
N ASP A 110 -8.51 6.93 13.29
CA ASP A 110 -8.45 5.93 12.22
C ASP A 110 -7.62 6.43 11.03
N SER A 111 -7.82 7.67 10.62
CA SER A 111 -7.01 8.30 9.56
C SER A 111 -5.56 8.43 9.99
N GLU A 112 -5.29 8.79 11.24
CA GLU A 112 -3.94 8.92 11.77
C GLU A 112 -3.17 7.61 11.72
N VAL A 113 -3.76 6.51 12.15
CA VAL A 113 -3.13 5.18 12.10
C VAL A 113 -2.84 4.77 10.65
N VAL A 114 -3.80 4.97 9.74
CA VAL A 114 -3.65 4.62 8.32
C VAL A 114 -2.53 5.46 7.67
N ILE A 115 -2.49 6.76 7.94
CA ILE A 115 -1.46 7.66 7.41
C ILE A 115 -0.07 7.25 7.91
N LYS A 116 0.10 7.01 9.21
CA LYS A 116 1.37 6.60 9.81
C LYS A 116 1.91 5.31 9.22
N ARG A 117 1.06 4.29 9.09
CA ARG A 117 1.43 3.01 8.48
C ARG A 117 1.79 3.15 7.01
N CYS A 118 1.00 3.94 6.27
CA CYS A 118 1.28 4.20 4.87
C CYS A 118 2.61 4.96 4.70
N ALA A 119 2.86 6.00 5.49
CA ALA A 119 4.11 6.75 5.47
C ALA A 119 5.32 5.85 5.78
N ALA A 120 5.24 5.01 6.82
CA ALA A 120 6.28 4.05 7.14
C ALA A 120 6.59 3.13 5.95
N ARG A 121 5.56 2.56 5.32
CA ARG A 121 5.75 1.69 4.14
C ARG A 121 6.38 2.41 2.95
N LEU A 122 5.97 3.63 2.66
CA LEU A 122 6.54 4.43 1.57
C LEU A 122 8.01 4.77 1.82
N LEU A 123 8.42 4.86 3.10
CA LEU A 123 9.80 5.07 3.52
C LEU A 123 10.60 3.75 3.67
N GLY A 124 10.00 2.60 3.39
CA GLY A 124 10.63 1.29 3.56
C GLY A 124 10.84 0.88 5.03
N LEU A 125 10.08 1.47 5.95
CA LEU A 125 10.14 1.20 7.38
C LEU A 125 9.07 0.18 7.80
N PRO A 126 9.26 -0.51 8.95
CA PRO A 126 8.20 -1.30 9.57
C PRO A 126 6.95 -0.45 9.84
N SER A 127 5.77 -1.03 9.65
CA SER A 127 4.49 -0.30 9.67
C SER A 127 4.19 0.46 10.97
N ASP A 128 4.75 0.02 12.08
CA ASP A 128 4.50 0.64 13.40
C ASP A 128 5.58 1.62 13.84
N THR A 129 6.59 1.86 13.00
CA THR A 129 7.72 2.76 13.34
C THR A 129 7.27 4.18 13.67
N LEU A 130 6.22 4.66 13.01
CA LEU A 130 5.72 6.02 13.18
C LEU A 130 4.54 6.13 14.17
N LYS A 131 4.23 5.06 14.93
CA LYS A 131 3.07 5.04 15.82
C LYS A 131 3.05 6.19 16.85
N ASP A 132 4.22 6.56 17.37
CA ASP A 132 4.38 7.59 18.40
C ASP A 132 4.63 9.00 17.83
N VAL A 133 4.61 9.18 16.51
CA VAL A 133 4.79 10.48 15.88
C VAL A 133 3.50 11.30 16.01
N PRO A 134 3.54 12.52 16.57
CA PRO A 134 2.34 13.35 16.77
C PRO A 134 1.93 14.06 15.47
N LEU A 135 1.17 13.39 14.59
CA LEU A 135 0.77 13.95 13.30
C LEU A 135 -0.11 15.19 13.46
N GLN A 136 -0.92 15.28 14.50
CA GLN A 136 -1.75 16.47 14.77
C GLN A 136 -0.89 17.71 15.06
N GLU A 137 0.24 17.54 15.75
CA GLU A 137 1.19 18.62 15.98
C GLU A 137 1.92 19.03 14.69
N LEU A 138 2.29 18.05 13.85
CA LEU A 138 2.84 18.33 12.53
C LEU A 138 1.83 19.06 11.65
N GLN A 139 0.57 18.64 11.64
CA GLN A 139 -0.49 19.29 10.88
C GLN A 139 -0.68 20.76 11.29
N LYS A 140 -0.62 21.07 12.58
CA LYS A 140 -0.70 22.46 13.08
C LYS A 140 0.46 23.32 12.53
N ARG A 141 1.66 22.75 12.46
CA ARG A 141 2.86 23.46 11.95
C ARG A 141 2.80 23.70 10.44
N PHE A 142 2.19 22.76 9.69
CA PHE A 142 2.08 22.83 8.22
C PHE A 142 0.73 23.41 7.76
N ARG A 143 -0.12 23.86 8.67
CA ARG A 143 -1.33 24.57 8.29
C ARG A 143 -0.90 25.92 7.72
N VAL A 144 -0.80 25.98 6.38
CA VAL A 144 -0.64 27.24 5.66
C VAL A 144 -1.86 28.10 6.01
N PRO A 145 -1.70 29.30 6.55
CA PRO A 145 -2.82 30.20 6.76
C PRO A 145 -3.47 30.41 5.39
N SER A 146 -4.74 29.97 5.27
CA SER A 146 -5.59 30.34 4.14
C SER A 146 -5.78 31.86 4.23
N GLY A 147 -4.97 32.57 3.40
CA GLY A 147 -5.15 34.00 3.17
C GLY A 147 -6.43 34.30 2.40
#